data_623bf591bc5ea6caa46c1e14fa7edc13
#
_entry.id   623bf591bc5ea6caa46c1e14fa7edc13
#
_cell.length_a   1.000
_cell.length_b   1.000
_cell.length_c   1.000
_cell.angle_alpha   90.00
_cell.angle_beta   90.00
_cell.angle_gamma   90.00
#
_symmetry.space_group_name_H-M   'P 1'
#
loop_
_entity.id
_entity.type
_entity.pdbx_description
1 polymer ?
#
loop_
_entity_poly.entity_id
_entity_poly.type
_entity_poly.pdbx_seq_one_letter_code
_entity_poly.pdbx_strand_id
1 'polypeptide(L)' 'MRIVIAGGHGQIALLLEEMLASRGDQPVGIVRNPAHVPDLEAVGAGAAVL' A
#
# COMPACT_ATOMS: atom_id res chain seq x y z
N MET A 1 9.30 8.67 5.41
CA MET A 1 8.90 9.35 4.15
C MET A 1 7.59 8.76 3.66
N ARG A 2 6.72 9.59 3.14
CA ARG A 2 5.45 9.13 2.59
C ARG A 2 5.62 8.83 1.10
N ILE A 3 5.27 7.62 0.69
CA ILE A 3 5.47 7.15 -0.68
C ILE A 3 4.13 6.68 -1.23
N VAL A 4 3.67 7.29 -2.32
CA VAL A 4 2.41 6.94 -2.97
C VAL A 4 2.70 5.96 -4.11
N ILE A 5 1.96 4.85 -4.13
CA ILE A 5 2.18 3.77 -5.09
C ILE A 5 0.91 3.58 -5.93
N ALA A 6 0.99 3.87 -7.22
CA ALA A 6 -0.11 3.59 -8.13
C ALA A 6 -0.26 2.08 -8.30
N GLY A 7 -1.51 1.60 -8.38
CA GLY A 7 -1.76 0.16 -8.47
C GLY A 7 -1.35 -0.60 -7.22
N GLY A 8 -1.66 -0.04 -6.05
CA GLY A 8 -1.15 -0.51 -4.75
C GLY A 8 -1.52 -1.92 -4.34
N HIS A 9 -2.43 -2.61 -5.06
CA HIS A 9 -2.82 -3.97 -4.72
C HIS A 9 -2.11 -5.04 -5.57
N GLY A 10 -1.26 -4.67 -6.53
CA GLY A 10 -0.47 -5.65 -7.28
C GLY A 10 0.49 -6.41 -6.36
N GLN A 11 0.87 -7.63 -6.74
CA GLN A 11 1.75 -8.45 -5.90
C GLN A 11 3.08 -7.76 -5.62
N ILE A 12 3.68 -7.16 -6.63
CA ILE A 12 4.95 -6.44 -6.45
C ILE A 12 4.74 -5.20 -5.59
N ALA A 13 3.61 -4.50 -5.79
CA ALA A 13 3.29 -3.33 -5.00
C ALA A 13 3.11 -3.67 -3.52
N LEU A 14 2.43 -4.78 -3.21
CA LEU A 14 2.26 -5.22 -1.82
C LEU A 14 3.59 -5.55 -1.17
N LEU A 15 4.50 -6.22 -1.88
CA LEU A 15 5.84 -6.50 -1.36
C LEU A 15 6.63 -5.22 -1.09
N LEU A 16 6.56 -4.27 -2.01
CA LEU A 16 7.24 -2.99 -1.86
C LEU A 16 6.67 -2.22 -0.67
N GLU A 17 5.35 -2.21 -0.51
CA GLU A 17 4.68 -1.56 0.61
C GLU A 17 5.11 -2.16 1.93
N GLU A 18 5.19 -3.49 2.01
CA GLU A 18 5.64 -4.16 3.22
C GLU A 18 7.09 -3.78 3.56
N MET A 19 7.97 -3.75 2.56
CA MET A 19 9.36 -3.35 2.77
C MET A 19 9.46 -1.92 3.27
N LEU A 20 8.72 -1.00 2.65
CA LEU A 20 8.76 0.41 3.03
C LEU A 20 8.22 0.60 4.45
N ALA A 21 7.14 -0.08 4.80
CA ALA A 21 6.57 0.00 6.14
C ALA A 21 7.55 -0.51 7.19
N SER A 22 8.26 -1.60 6.90
CA SER A 22 9.22 -2.16 7.84
C SER A 22 10.45 -1.28 8.01
N ARG A 23 10.73 -0.38 7.07
CA ARG A 23 11.81 0.60 7.17
C ARG A 23 11.40 1.88 7.89
N GLY A 24 10.14 1.97 8.32
CA GLY A 24 9.64 3.17 8.97
C GLY A 24 9.09 4.22 8.01
N ASP A 25 9.02 3.93 6.72
CA ASP A 25 8.38 4.79 5.75
C ASP A 25 6.86 4.61 5.79
N GLN A 26 6.13 5.51 5.13
CA GLN A 26 4.67 5.48 5.11
C GLN A 26 4.19 5.25 3.67
N PRO A 27 4.10 3.99 3.22
CA PRO A 27 3.58 3.71 1.89
C PRO A 27 2.06 3.90 1.85
N VAL A 28 1.57 4.47 0.76
CA VAL A 28 0.13 4.63 0.52
C VAL A 28 -0.16 4.08 -0.88
N GLY A 29 -0.94 3.01 -0.95
CA GLY A 29 -1.33 2.44 -2.23
C GLY A 29 -2.62 3.07 -2.75
N ILE A 30 -2.66 3.36 -4.04
CA ILE A 30 -3.87 3.85 -4.70
C ILE A 30 -4.59 2.64 -5.28
N VAL A 31 -5.83 2.42 -4.86
CA VAL A 31 -6.65 1.29 -5.30
C VAL A 31 -8.00 1.80 -5.81
N ARG A 32 -8.62 1.04 -6.72
CA ARG A 32 -9.95 1.38 -7.22
C ARG A 32 -11.06 0.65 -6.46
N ASN A 33 -10.76 -0.51 -5.91
CA ASN A 33 -11.74 -1.34 -5.22
C ASN A 33 -11.53 -1.23 -3.72
N PRO A 34 -12.52 -0.73 -2.96
CA PRO A 34 -12.39 -0.63 -1.50
C PRO A 34 -12.12 -1.97 -0.82
N ALA A 35 -12.48 -3.09 -1.45
CA ALA A 35 -12.22 -4.41 -0.89
C ALA A 35 -10.72 -4.72 -0.81
N HIS A 36 -9.86 -3.98 -1.50
CA HIS A 36 -8.41 -4.16 -1.43
C HIS A 36 -7.77 -3.44 -0.25
N VAL A 37 -8.49 -2.53 0.41
CA VAL A 37 -7.94 -1.75 1.52
C VAL A 37 -7.42 -2.64 2.65
N PRO A 38 -8.15 -3.68 3.10
CA PRO A 38 -7.62 -4.53 4.19
C PRO A 38 -6.29 -5.22 3.83
N ASP A 39 -6.08 -5.55 2.56
CA ASP A 39 -4.83 -6.19 2.14
C ASP A 39 -3.65 -5.24 2.28
N LEU A 40 -3.85 -3.96 1.95
CA LEU A 40 -2.81 -2.95 2.13
C LEU A 40 -2.56 -2.71 3.62
N GLU A 41 -3.60 -2.62 4.42
CA GLU A 41 -3.46 -2.42 5.86
C GLU A 41 -2.71 -3.58 6.51
N ALA A 42 -2.93 -4.80 6.03
CA ALA A 42 -2.26 -5.98 6.56
C ALA A 42 -0.74 -5.94 6.38
N VAL A 43 -0.24 -5.23 5.36
CA VAL A 43 1.20 -5.07 5.16
C VAL A 43 1.74 -3.76 5.72
N GLY A 44 0.92 -3.02 6.43
CA GLY A 44 1.34 -1.77 7.07
C GLY A 44 1.23 -0.54 6.18
N ALA A 45 0.53 -0.63 5.06
CA ALA A 45 0.35 0.49 4.14
C ALA A 45 -0.97 1.21 4.39
N GLY A 46 -1.01 2.49 4.05
CA GLY A 46 -2.26 3.20 3.90
C GLY A 46 -2.86 2.94 2.53
N ALA A 47 -4.12 3.31 2.34
CA ALA A 47 -4.80 3.12 1.07
C ALA A 47 -5.61 4.36 0.72
N ALA A 48 -5.55 4.74 -0.55
CA ALA A 48 -6.40 5.77 -1.13
C ALA A 48 -7.28 5.13 -2.20
N VAL A 49 -8.59 5.25 -2.06
CA VAL A 49 -9.54 4.68 -3.01
C VAL A 49 -9.98 5.76 -4.00
N LEU A 50 -9.83 5.47 -5.28
CA LEU A 50 -10.28 6.36 -6.34
C LEU A 50 -11.69 6.02 -6.81
#